data_d21996177b55df3cfd284ed9aa0e565e
#
_entry.id   d21996177b55df3cfd284ed9aa0e565e
#
_cell.length_a   1.000
_cell.length_b   1.000
_cell.length_c   1.000
_cell.angle_alpha   90.00
_cell.angle_beta   90.00
_cell.angle_gamma   90.00
#
_symmetry.space_group_name_H-M   'P 1'
#
loop_
_entity.id
_entity.type
_entity.pdbx_description
1 polymer ?
#
loop_
_entity_poly.entity_id
_entity_poly.type
_entity_poly.pdbx_seq_one_letter_code
_entity_poly.pdbx_strand_id
1 'polypeptide(L)' 'IRVAAGEPLGLTQAGIRHEGHAIELRVYAESAARGFTPTTGRVLALRQPGGEGVRFDQGVAEGQRITTAFDPML' A
#
# COMPACT_ATOMS: atom_id res chain seq x y z
N ILE A 1 16.11 6.11 -10.30
CA ILE A 1 16.64 6.12 -11.69
C ILE A 1 18.16 6.21 -11.68
N ARG A 2 18.79 7.21 -11.06
CA ARG A 2 20.26 7.40 -11.06
C ARG A 2 21.01 6.16 -10.58
N VAL A 3 20.62 5.59 -9.45
CA VAL A 3 21.24 4.34 -8.92
C VAL A 3 21.03 3.17 -9.86
N ALA A 4 19.85 3.04 -10.48
CA ALA A 4 19.57 2.02 -11.48
C ALA A 4 20.43 2.20 -12.77
N ALA A 5 20.89 3.41 -13.04
CA ALA A 5 21.84 3.71 -14.12
C ALA A 5 23.30 3.46 -13.73
N GLY A 6 23.56 2.91 -12.55
CA GLY A 6 24.92 2.60 -12.07
C GLY A 6 25.61 3.73 -11.31
N GLU A 7 24.92 4.83 -11.02
CA GLU A 7 25.51 5.89 -10.20
C GLU A 7 25.57 5.49 -8.72
N PRO A 8 26.55 5.98 -7.96
CA PRO A 8 26.61 5.76 -6.52
C PRO A 8 25.36 6.25 -5.81
N LEU A 9 24.96 5.57 -4.74
CA LEU A 9 23.78 5.93 -3.94
C LEU A 9 23.86 7.36 -3.34
N GLY A 10 25.07 7.90 -3.17
CA GLY A 10 25.27 9.23 -2.62
C GLY A 10 25.05 9.35 -1.11
N LEU A 11 24.86 8.21 -0.44
CA LEU A 11 24.70 8.12 1.02
C LEU A 11 25.82 7.29 1.63
N THR A 12 26.21 7.62 2.83
CA THR A 12 27.10 6.79 3.66
C THR A 12 26.31 6.23 4.83
N GLN A 13 26.70 5.05 5.32
CA GLN A 13 26.05 4.43 6.47
C GLN A 13 26.04 5.36 7.70
N ALA A 14 27.13 6.09 7.93
CA ALA A 14 27.24 7.04 9.03
C ALA A 14 26.35 8.29 8.89
N GLY A 15 25.94 8.61 7.66
CA GLY A 15 25.03 9.73 7.36
C GLY A 15 23.56 9.43 7.52
N ILE A 16 23.19 8.13 7.68
CA ILE A 16 21.80 7.72 7.84
C ILE A 16 21.33 8.08 9.24
N ARG A 17 20.23 8.83 9.33
CA ARG A 17 19.56 9.19 10.58
C ARG A 17 18.23 8.46 10.66
N HIS A 18 17.87 8.07 11.86
CA HIS A 18 16.55 7.53 12.17
C HIS A 18 15.82 8.53 13.08
N GLU A 19 14.83 9.22 12.54
CA GLU A 19 14.07 10.23 13.24
C GLU A 19 12.57 9.99 13.06
N GLY A 20 11.81 10.16 14.15
CA GLY A 20 10.37 9.91 14.14
C GLY A 20 10.03 8.43 13.94
N HIS A 21 8.81 8.19 13.52
CA HIS A 21 8.29 6.85 13.23
C HIS A 21 7.14 6.92 12.22
N ALA A 22 6.83 5.79 11.60
CA ALA A 22 5.70 5.63 10.72
C ALA A 22 4.99 4.31 11.02
N ILE A 23 3.70 4.25 10.76
CA ILE A 23 2.87 3.05 10.85
C ILE A 23 2.30 2.79 9.46
N GLU A 24 2.56 1.61 8.91
CA GLU A 24 1.96 1.14 7.66
C GLU A 24 0.83 0.17 7.97
N LEU A 25 -0.29 0.34 7.28
CA LEU A 25 -1.42 -0.58 7.30
C LEU A 25 -1.64 -1.10 5.88
N ARG A 26 -1.72 -2.40 5.73
CA ARG A 26 -2.05 -3.04 4.46
C ARG A 26 -3.47 -3.57 4.53
N VAL A 27 -4.32 -3.16 3.60
CA VAL A 27 -5.75 -3.52 3.57
C VAL A 27 -5.98 -4.53 2.45
N TYR A 28 -6.66 -5.63 2.78
CA TYR A 28 -6.92 -6.74 1.88
C TYR A 28 -8.42 -7.02 1.76
N ALA A 29 -8.85 -7.44 0.57
CA ALA A 29 -10.20 -7.94 0.33
C ALA A 29 -10.31 -9.39 0.80
N GLU A 30 -10.47 -9.59 2.10
CA GLU A 30 -10.51 -10.89 2.75
C GLU A 30 -11.68 -11.01 3.73
N SER A 31 -12.14 -12.22 3.96
CA SER A 31 -13.18 -12.53 4.95
C SER A 31 -12.57 -13.09 6.23
N ALA A 32 -12.50 -12.28 7.27
CA ALA A 32 -12.02 -12.72 8.59
C ALA A 32 -12.86 -13.88 9.15
N ALA A 33 -14.17 -13.84 8.95
CA ALA A 33 -15.09 -14.89 9.41
C ALA A 33 -14.86 -16.25 8.72
N ARG A 34 -14.19 -16.26 7.58
CA ARG A 34 -13.86 -17.46 6.82
C ARG A 34 -12.35 -17.74 6.77
N GLY A 35 -11.64 -17.37 7.82
CA GLY A 35 -10.21 -17.64 7.93
C GLY A 35 -9.37 -16.81 6.96
N PHE A 36 -9.75 -15.58 6.72
CA PHE A 36 -9.03 -14.64 5.84
C PHE A 36 -8.91 -15.11 4.39
N THR A 37 -9.92 -15.84 3.92
CA THR A 37 -9.98 -16.22 2.51
C THR A 37 -10.22 -14.99 1.62
N PRO A 38 -9.57 -14.89 0.44
CA PRO A 38 -9.82 -13.82 -0.50
C PRO A 38 -11.30 -13.71 -0.86
N THR A 39 -11.81 -12.48 -0.94
CA THR A 39 -13.19 -12.21 -1.33
C THR A 39 -13.22 -11.40 -2.62
N THR A 40 -14.33 -11.56 -3.37
CA THR A 40 -14.58 -10.82 -4.60
C THR A 40 -15.79 -9.93 -4.43
N GLY A 41 -15.88 -8.87 -5.21
CA GLY A 41 -17.01 -7.96 -5.14
C GLY A 41 -16.76 -6.69 -5.94
N ARG A 42 -17.61 -5.72 -5.73
CA ARG A 42 -17.46 -4.38 -6.30
C ARG A 42 -17.18 -3.37 -5.19
N VAL A 43 -16.23 -2.48 -5.41
CA VAL A 43 -15.97 -1.36 -4.51
C VAL A 43 -17.14 -0.37 -4.64
N LEU A 44 -18.00 -0.33 -3.64
CA LEU A 44 -19.21 0.52 -3.68
C LEU A 44 -18.89 1.96 -3.32
N ALA A 45 -17.97 2.17 -2.40
CA ALA A 45 -17.50 3.48 -2.01
C ALA A 45 -16.04 3.41 -1.61
N LEU A 46 -15.27 4.41 -1.95
CA LEU A 46 -13.87 4.53 -1.59
C LEU A 46 -13.59 5.95 -1.12
N ARG A 47 -13.26 6.09 0.14
CA ARG A 47 -12.86 7.37 0.73
C ARG A 47 -11.46 7.22 1.30
N GLN A 48 -10.53 7.96 0.73
CA GLN A 48 -9.17 7.99 1.23
C GLN A 48 -9.11 8.81 2.52
N PRO A 49 -8.49 8.29 3.58
CA PRO A 49 -8.13 9.13 4.70
C PRO A 49 -7.12 10.19 4.21
N GLY A 50 -7.23 11.37 4.72
CA GLY A 50 -6.34 12.48 4.38
C GLY A 50 -5.88 13.20 5.64
N GLY A 51 -4.96 14.13 5.45
CA GLY A 51 -4.42 14.96 6.51
C GLY A 51 -2.89 15.00 6.48
N GLU A 52 -2.33 15.90 7.27
CA GLU A 52 -0.88 16.00 7.42
C GLU A 52 -0.31 14.69 7.98
N GLY A 53 0.77 14.20 7.38
CA GLY A 53 1.42 12.95 7.77
C GLY A 53 0.73 11.67 7.30
N VAL A 54 -0.38 11.75 6.55
CA VAL A 54 -1.06 10.59 5.99
C VAL A 54 -0.71 10.42 4.52
N ARG A 55 -0.14 9.27 4.17
CA ARG A 55 0.06 8.82 2.79
C ARG A 55 -0.86 7.64 2.52
N PHE A 56 -1.51 7.65 1.38
CA PHE A 56 -2.41 6.59 0.94
C PHE A 56 -2.03 6.13 -0.46
N ASP A 57 -1.62 4.88 -0.57
CA ASP A 57 -1.30 4.24 -1.85
C ASP A 57 -2.36 3.17 -2.09
N GLN A 58 -3.07 3.25 -3.19
CA GLN A 58 -4.13 2.31 -3.53
C GLN A 58 -4.02 1.81 -4.97
N GLY A 59 -4.42 0.56 -5.17
CA GLY A 59 -4.51 -0.06 -6.49
C GLY A 59 -5.94 -0.20 -7.01
N VAL A 60 -6.94 0.35 -6.30
CA VAL A 60 -8.35 0.19 -6.64
C VAL A 60 -9.06 1.54 -6.77
N ALA A 61 -10.16 1.55 -7.51
CA ALA A 61 -11.03 2.70 -7.67
C ALA A 61 -12.48 2.35 -7.28
N GLU A 62 -13.25 3.36 -6.93
CA GLU A 62 -14.68 3.20 -6.71
C GLU A 62 -15.36 2.65 -7.96
N GLY A 63 -16.27 1.70 -7.80
CA GLY A 63 -16.92 0.98 -8.88
C GLY A 63 -16.13 -0.20 -9.46
N GLN A 64 -14.84 -0.30 -9.17
CA GLN A 64 -14.00 -1.39 -9.66
C GLN A 64 -14.43 -2.74 -9.06
N ARG A 65 -14.29 -3.79 -9.86
CA ARG A 65 -14.53 -5.17 -9.42
C ARG A 65 -13.23 -5.79 -8.93
N ILE A 66 -13.25 -6.29 -7.71
CA ILE A 66 -12.18 -7.10 -7.13
C ILE A 66 -12.42 -8.56 -7.52
N THR A 67 -11.37 -9.19 -8.00
CA THR A 67 -11.37 -10.59 -8.44
C THR A 67 -10.25 -11.38 -7.78
N THR A 68 -10.28 -12.70 -7.90
CA THR A 68 -9.20 -13.58 -7.41
C THR A 68 -8.05 -13.73 -8.41
N ALA A 69 -8.08 -13.02 -9.53
CA ALA A 69 -7.04 -13.10 -10.56
C ALA A 69 -5.74 -12.36 -10.16
N PHE A 70 -5.83 -11.50 -9.17
CA PHE A 70 -4.72 -10.70 -8.68
C PHE A 70 -4.62 -10.80 -7.16
N ASP A 71 -3.57 -10.20 -6.61
CA ASP A 71 -3.40 -10.06 -5.16
C ASP A 71 -4.63 -9.36 -4.54
N PRO A 72 -5.17 -9.85 -3.39
CA PRO A 72 -6.31 -9.23 -2.72
C PRO A 72 -5.97 -7.89 -2.03
N MET A 73 -4.73 -7.45 -2.05
CA MET A 73 -4.33 -6.15 -1.48
C MET A 73 -4.98 -5.01 -2.26
N LEU A 74 -5.59 -4.09 -1.56
CA LEU A 74 -6.30 -2.94 -2.09
C LEU A 74 -5.42 -1.71 -2.10
#